data_918f624b52e0e7e7ba2f19c7b557a5b8
#
_entry.id   918f624b52e0e7e7ba2f19c7b557a5b8
#
_cell.length_a   1.000
_cell.length_b   1.000
_cell.length_c   1.000
_cell.angle_alpha   90.00
_cell.angle_beta   90.00
_cell.angle_gamma   90.00
#
_symmetry.space_group_name_H-M   'P 1'
#
loop_
_entity.id
_entity.type
_entity.pdbx_description
1 polymer ?
#
loop_
_entity_poly.entity_id
_entity_poly.type
_entity_poly.pdbx_seq_one_letter_code
_entity_poly.pdbx_strand_id
1 'polypeptide(L)'
;MEVEVRQDPFDPGEELSAFDARGGGAVVSFTGVVRGGGGLTLMEIEHWPGATEEALAALVAEARARWGLTSVRVLHRWGPLRPGEPIMMVLAAAPHRRAAFEAAEFLMDVLKSRAPFWKKEHRGLGSAWVEAREEDEGALGRWEAQGQGEQGQDA
;
A
#
# COMPACT_ATOMS: atom_id res chain seq x y z
N MET A 1 7.24 -14.09 1.19
CA MET A 1 6.61 -13.50 -0.01
C MET A 1 6.49 -12.00 0.19
N GLU A 2 7.03 -11.21 -0.72
CA GLU A 2 7.01 -9.74 -0.60
C GLU A 2 5.68 -9.12 -0.99
N VAL A 3 5.00 -9.70 -1.96
CA VAL A 3 3.70 -9.22 -2.45
C VAL A 3 2.68 -10.33 -2.36
N GLU A 4 1.52 -10.00 -1.80
CA GLU A 4 0.37 -10.91 -1.74
C GLU A 4 -0.91 -10.15 -2.01
N VAL A 5 -1.72 -10.66 -2.93
CA VAL A 5 -3.06 -10.17 -3.22
C VAL A 5 -4.03 -11.32 -2.97
N ARG A 6 -4.95 -11.13 -2.02
CA ARG A 6 -5.84 -12.21 -1.60
C ARG A 6 -7.23 -11.72 -1.20
N GLN A 7 -8.19 -12.60 -1.23
CA GLN A 7 -9.55 -12.31 -0.77
C GLN A 7 -9.71 -12.52 0.74
N ASP A 8 -9.05 -13.53 1.29
CA ASP A 8 -9.20 -13.90 2.69
C ASP A 8 -8.74 -12.80 3.65
N PRO A 9 -9.40 -12.67 4.81
CA PRO A 9 -8.95 -11.76 5.86
C PRO A 9 -7.53 -12.05 6.34
N PHE A 10 -6.89 -11.05 6.90
CA PHE A 10 -5.61 -11.19 7.59
C PHE A 10 -5.66 -10.48 8.94
N ASP A 11 -4.83 -10.93 9.87
CA ASP A 11 -4.62 -10.28 11.15
C ASP A 11 -3.34 -9.45 11.10
N PRO A 12 -3.41 -8.11 11.23
CA PRO A 12 -2.22 -7.26 11.17
C PRO A 12 -1.18 -7.58 12.24
N GLY A 13 -1.60 -8.01 13.42
CA GLY A 13 -0.70 -8.40 14.50
C GLY A 13 0.09 -9.66 14.16
N GLU A 14 -0.56 -10.65 13.59
CA GLU A 14 0.11 -11.88 13.13
C GLU A 14 1.08 -11.60 11.98
N GLU A 15 0.68 -10.77 11.02
CA GLU A 15 1.55 -10.38 9.92
C GLU A 15 2.80 -9.64 10.39
N LEU A 16 2.64 -8.71 11.34
CA LEU A 16 3.76 -7.99 11.93
C LEU A 16 4.69 -8.93 12.71
N SER A 17 4.13 -9.86 13.48
CA SER A 17 4.91 -10.83 14.26
C SER A 17 5.70 -11.80 13.37
N ALA A 18 5.14 -12.16 12.22
CA ALA A 18 5.79 -13.07 11.26
C ALA A 18 6.80 -12.36 10.34
N PHE A 19 6.80 -11.05 10.31
CA PHE A 19 7.67 -10.27 9.42
C PHE A 19 9.13 -10.33 9.88
N ASP A 20 10.00 -10.81 9.01
CA ASP A 20 11.44 -10.85 9.26
C ASP A 20 12.10 -9.57 8.73
N ALA A 21 12.64 -8.76 9.63
CA ALA A 21 13.34 -7.52 9.28
C ALA A 21 14.71 -7.75 8.62
N ARG A 22 15.19 -8.98 8.59
CA ARG A 22 16.47 -9.36 7.96
C ARG A 22 17.65 -8.49 8.39
N GLY A 23 17.77 -8.26 9.69
CA GLY A 23 18.83 -7.46 10.28
C GLY A 23 18.57 -5.94 10.24
N GLY A 24 17.42 -5.50 9.77
CA GLY A 24 17.05 -4.10 9.84
C GLY A 24 16.87 -3.60 11.28
N GLY A 25 17.30 -2.37 11.53
CA GLY A 25 17.19 -1.71 12.86
C GLY A 25 15.84 -1.02 13.07
N ALA A 26 15.03 -0.87 12.02
CA ALA A 26 13.73 -0.21 12.08
C ALA A 26 12.70 -0.93 11.23
N VAL A 27 11.50 -1.10 11.77
CA VAL A 27 10.34 -1.64 11.06
C VAL A 27 9.21 -0.64 11.17
N VAL A 28 8.62 -0.28 10.04
CA VAL A 28 7.41 0.54 9.97
C VAL A 28 6.31 -0.27 9.31
N SER A 29 5.14 -0.31 9.93
CA SER A 29 3.96 -0.94 9.38
C SER A 29 2.82 0.06 9.23
N PHE A 30 2.06 -0.07 8.16
CA PHE A 30 0.82 0.64 7.93
C PHE A 30 -0.28 -0.35 7.63
N THR A 31 -1.43 -0.19 8.26
CA THR A 31 -2.63 -0.97 7.98
C THR A 31 -3.76 -0.04 7.56
N GLY A 32 -4.29 -0.26 6.38
CA GLY A 32 -5.50 0.41 5.90
C GLY A 32 -6.73 -0.37 6.30
N VAL A 33 -7.74 0.35 6.79
CA VAL A 33 -8.99 -0.23 7.30
C VAL A 33 -10.17 0.39 6.58
N VAL A 34 -11.22 -0.37 6.34
CA VAL A 34 -12.46 0.16 5.77
C VAL A 34 -13.08 1.14 6.76
N ARG A 35 -13.11 2.42 6.37
CA ARG A 35 -13.71 3.47 7.19
C ARG A 35 -15.21 3.38 7.10
N GLY A 36 -15.89 3.23 8.24
CA GLY A 36 -17.33 3.31 8.34
C GLY A 36 -17.84 4.74 8.27
N GLY A 37 -19.14 4.89 8.36
CA GLY A 37 -19.84 6.17 8.33
C GLY A 37 -20.56 6.46 7.01
N GLY A 38 -21.44 7.45 7.01
CA GLY A 38 -22.24 7.82 5.83
C GLY A 38 -23.13 6.70 5.31
N GLY A 39 -23.51 5.73 6.16
CA GLY A 39 -24.34 4.61 5.77
C GLY A 39 -23.61 3.51 4.98
N LEU A 40 -22.27 3.52 4.98
CA LEU A 40 -21.49 2.47 4.32
C LEU A 40 -21.78 1.10 4.94
N THR A 41 -22.22 0.17 4.10
CA THR A 41 -22.50 -1.23 4.51
C THR A 41 -21.47 -2.21 3.97
N LEU A 42 -20.90 -1.91 2.81
CA LEU A 42 -19.96 -2.79 2.13
C LEU A 42 -19.05 -1.98 1.20
N MET A 43 -17.78 -2.35 1.17
CA MET A 43 -16.83 -1.92 0.15
C MET A 43 -16.43 -3.14 -0.68
N GLU A 44 -16.58 -3.08 -1.97
CA GLU A 44 -16.06 -4.11 -2.89
C GLU A 44 -14.79 -3.60 -3.55
N ILE A 45 -13.76 -4.41 -3.52
CA ILE A 45 -12.49 -4.11 -4.17
C ILE A 45 -12.28 -5.10 -5.29
N GLU A 46 -12.11 -4.60 -6.50
CA GLU A 46 -11.76 -5.36 -7.67
C GLU A 46 -10.33 -5.09 -8.08
N HIS A 47 -9.69 -6.06 -8.69
CA HIS A 47 -8.34 -5.91 -9.23
C HIS A 47 -8.20 -6.67 -10.54
N TRP A 48 -7.11 -6.45 -11.24
CA TRP A 48 -6.80 -7.16 -12.47
C TRP A 48 -5.76 -8.25 -12.15
N PRO A 49 -6.17 -9.53 -12.03
CA PRO A 49 -5.27 -10.62 -11.71
C PRO A 49 -4.07 -10.70 -12.66
N GLY A 50 -2.89 -10.90 -12.10
CA GLY A 50 -1.63 -10.88 -12.83
C GLY A 50 -1.04 -9.46 -12.94
N ALA A 51 -1.77 -8.52 -13.51
CA ALA A 51 -1.32 -7.13 -13.64
C ALA A 51 -1.13 -6.45 -12.27
N THR A 52 -1.99 -6.74 -11.31
CA THR A 52 -1.90 -6.20 -9.96
C THR A 52 -0.62 -6.66 -9.25
N GLU A 53 -0.37 -7.96 -9.24
CA GLU A 53 0.80 -8.54 -8.60
C GLU A 53 2.10 -8.03 -9.25
N GLU A 54 2.12 -7.93 -10.57
CA GLU A 54 3.25 -7.40 -11.33
C GLU A 54 3.51 -5.93 -11.00
N ALA A 55 2.47 -5.11 -10.93
CA ALA A 55 2.58 -3.69 -10.56
C ALA A 55 3.09 -3.51 -9.13
N LEU A 56 2.59 -4.31 -8.19
CA LEU A 56 3.04 -4.28 -6.80
C LEU A 56 4.49 -4.76 -6.65
N ALA A 57 4.88 -5.79 -7.39
CA ALA A 57 6.26 -6.28 -7.38
C ALA A 57 7.25 -5.23 -7.91
N ALA A 58 6.88 -4.50 -8.97
CA ALA A 58 7.68 -3.40 -9.50
C ALA A 58 7.83 -2.26 -8.49
N LEU A 59 6.74 -1.93 -7.80
CA LEU A 59 6.72 -0.90 -6.76
C LEU A 59 7.61 -1.27 -5.57
N VAL A 60 7.55 -2.51 -5.12
CA VAL A 60 8.39 -3.04 -4.05
C VAL A 60 9.86 -3.00 -4.44
N ALA A 61 10.19 -3.38 -5.67
CA ALA A 61 11.56 -3.32 -6.18
C ALA A 61 12.10 -1.89 -6.21
N GLU A 62 11.29 -0.93 -6.64
CA GLU A 62 11.64 0.49 -6.64
C GLU A 62 11.90 1.01 -5.21
N ALA A 63 11.01 0.71 -4.27
CA ALA A 63 11.17 1.13 -2.87
C ALA A 63 12.44 0.51 -2.25
N ARG A 64 12.68 -0.77 -2.50
CA ARG A 64 13.87 -1.46 -2.01
C ARG A 64 15.15 -0.81 -2.51
N ALA A 65 15.24 -0.52 -3.80
CA ALA A 65 16.41 0.11 -4.40
C ALA A 65 16.62 1.54 -3.89
N ARG A 66 15.53 2.30 -3.74
CA ARG A 66 15.55 3.71 -3.38
C ARG A 66 15.96 3.96 -1.93
N TRP A 67 15.54 3.11 -1.01
CA TRP A 67 15.79 3.29 0.44
C TRP A 67 16.68 2.22 1.07
N GLY A 68 17.22 1.30 0.29
CA GLY A 68 18.06 0.22 0.82
C GLY A 68 17.34 -0.64 1.85
N LEU A 69 16.08 -1.02 1.56
CA LEU A 69 15.29 -1.81 2.49
C LEU A 69 15.88 -3.19 2.69
N THR A 70 15.96 -3.63 3.93
CA THR A 70 16.38 -4.99 4.28
C THR A 70 15.27 -6.01 4.08
N SER A 71 14.02 -5.59 4.27
CA SER A 71 12.84 -6.40 4.03
C SER A 71 11.64 -5.50 3.73
N VAL A 72 10.71 -6.02 2.93
CA VAL A 72 9.47 -5.30 2.58
C VAL A 72 8.37 -6.30 2.29
N ARG A 73 7.15 -5.96 2.68
CA ARG A 73 5.96 -6.75 2.37
C ARG A 73 4.78 -5.84 2.08
N VAL A 74 4.05 -6.17 1.04
CA VAL A 74 2.78 -5.54 0.68
C VAL A 74 1.72 -6.62 0.56
N LEU A 75 0.68 -6.50 1.37
CA LEU A 75 -0.47 -7.40 1.37
C LEU A 75 -1.71 -6.56 1.07
N HIS A 76 -2.49 -6.97 0.07
CA HIS A 76 -3.72 -6.27 -0.28
C HIS A 76 -4.86 -7.26 -0.51
N ARG A 77 -6.02 -6.94 0.09
CA ARG A 77 -7.23 -7.73 -0.11
C ARG A 77 -8.05 -7.21 -1.29
N TRP A 78 -8.83 -8.08 -1.86
CA TRP A 78 -9.87 -7.79 -2.84
C TRP A 78 -11.17 -8.49 -2.44
N GLY A 79 -12.27 -8.17 -3.12
CA GLY A 79 -13.57 -8.72 -2.82
C GLY A 79 -14.37 -7.86 -1.85
N PRO A 80 -15.41 -8.43 -1.23
CA PRO A 80 -16.28 -7.70 -0.32
C PRO A 80 -15.63 -7.51 1.06
N LEU A 81 -15.60 -6.26 1.54
CA LEU A 81 -15.10 -5.89 2.85
C LEU A 81 -16.14 -5.05 3.59
N ARG A 82 -16.26 -5.27 4.88
CA ARG A 82 -17.16 -4.51 5.76
C ARG A 82 -16.41 -3.42 6.49
N PRO A 83 -17.11 -2.38 6.96
CA PRO A 83 -16.50 -1.36 7.83
C PRO A 83 -15.73 -1.98 9.00
N GLY A 84 -14.52 -1.49 9.25
CA GLY A 84 -13.64 -1.99 10.30
C GLY A 84 -12.69 -3.11 9.88
N GLU A 85 -12.91 -3.74 8.72
CA GLU A 85 -12.00 -4.79 8.25
C GLU A 85 -10.71 -4.21 7.67
N PRO A 86 -9.54 -4.82 7.95
CA PRO A 86 -8.30 -4.47 7.30
C PRO A 86 -8.37 -4.70 5.78
N ILE A 87 -7.92 -3.72 5.00
CA ILE A 87 -7.89 -3.77 3.54
C ILE A 87 -6.53 -4.23 3.06
N MET A 88 -5.49 -3.64 3.63
CA MET A 88 -4.14 -3.83 3.15
C MET A 88 -3.13 -3.53 4.24
N MET A 89 -1.91 -3.98 4.05
CA MET A 89 -0.81 -3.75 4.97
C MET A 89 0.50 -3.56 4.20
N VAL A 90 1.29 -2.62 4.66
CA VAL A 90 2.65 -2.38 4.19
C VAL A 90 3.59 -2.54 5.37
N LEU A 91 4.66 -3.31 5.20
CA LEU A 91 5.74 -3.42 6.17
C LEU A 91 7.05 -3.10 5.47
N ALA A 92 7.82 -2.19 6.06
CA ALA A 92 9.12 -1.80 5.54
C ALA A 92 10.16 -1.87 6.64
N ALA A 93 11.25 -2.58 6.40
CA ALA A 93 12.40 -2.65 7.29
C ALA A 93 13.63 -2.04 6.63
N ALA A 94 14.37 -1.26 7.40
CA ALA A 94 15.59 -0.59 6.96
C ALA A 94 16.59 -0.55 8.10
N PRO A 95 17.88 -0.26 7.82
CA PRO A 95 18.85 -0.07 8.90
C PRO A 95 18.45 1.01 9.89
N HIS A 96 17.83 2.12 9.42
CA HIS A 96 17.43 3.25 10.24
C HIS A 96 15.98 3.68 9.96
N ARG A 97 15.36 4.32 10.96
CA ARG A 97 13.94 4.66 10.93
C ARG A 97 13.50 5.57 9.78
N ARG A 98 14.35 6.53 9.39
CA ARG A 98 13.99 7.50 8.33
C ARG A 98 13.67 6.82 7.02
N ALA A 99 14.53 5.92 6.56
CA ALA A 99 14.31 5.16 5.35
C ALA A 99 13.04 4.29 5.45
N ALA A 100 12.81 3.67 6.61
CA ALA A 100 11.62 2.85 6.83
C ALA A 100 10.32 3.68 6.74
N PHE A 101 10.28 4.86 7.37
CA PHE A 101 9.14 5.76 7.28
C PHE A 101 8.91 6.29 5.86
N GLU A 102 9.96 6.76 5.21
CA GLU A 102 9.85 7.30 3.84
C GLU A 102 9.40 6.22 2.85
N ALA A 103 9.96 5.03 2.94
CA ALA A 103 9.57 3.92 2.07
C ALA A 103 8.11 3.50 2.28
N ALA A 104 7.65 3.42 3.53
CA ALA A 104 6.25 3.09 3.83
C ALA A 104 5.30 4.16 3.28
N GLU A 105 5.62 5.44 3.45
CA GLU A 105 4.83 6.54 2.91
C GLU A 105 4.78 6.52 1.38
N PHE A 106 5.92 6.32 0.73
CA PHE A 106 6.01 6.19 -0.73
C PHE A 106 5.14 5.03 -1.24
N LEU A 107 5.27 3.85 -0.63
CA LEU A 107 4.48 2.68 -1.00
C LEU A 107 2.98 2.97 -0.90
N MET A 108 2.54 3.65 0.15
CA MET A 108 1.14 4.01 0.33
C MET A 108 0.66 5.02 -0.70
N ASP A 109 1.43 6.06 -0.98
CA ASP A 109 1.08 7.09 -1.95
C ASP A 109 0.91 6.50 -3.35
N VAL A 110 1.81 5.61 -3.76
CA VAL A 110 1.74 4.97 -5.08
C VAL A 110 0.62 3.92 -5.13
N LEU A 111 0.43 3.14 -4.07
CA LEU A 111 -0.66 2.16 -3.98
C LEU A 111 -2.03 2.81 -4.15
N LYS A 112 -2.24 3.96 -3.54
CA LYS A 112 -3.52 4.67 -3.63
C LYS A 112 -3.80 5.27 -5.00
N SER A 113 -2.78 5.57 -5.77
CA SER A 113 -2.92 6.32 -7.01
C SER A 113 -2.67 5.50 -8.27
N ARG A 114 -1.78 4.50 -8.23
CA ARG A 114 -1.34 3.75 -9.41
C ARG A 114 -1.61 2.26 -9.39
N ALA A 115 -1.92 1.67 -8.23
CA ALA A 115 -2.24 0.25 -8.18
C ALA A 115 -3.57 -0.02 -8.87
N PRO A 116 -3.67 -1.11 -9.66
CA PRO A 116 -4.88 -1.43 -10.41
C PRO A 116 -5.95 -2.08 -9.52
N PHE A 117 -6.42 -1.32 -8.56
CA PHE A 117 -7.55 -1.63 -7.71
C PHE A 117 -8.69 -0.65 -7.95
N TRP A 118 -9.91 -1.16 -7.99
CA TRP A 118 -11.12 -0.37 -8.07
C TRP A 118 -11.99 -0.64 -6.86
N LYS A 119 -12.53 0.42 -6.26
CA LYS A 119 -13.36 0.35 -5.07
C LYS A 119 -14.77 0.80 -5.38
N LYS A 120 -15.74 -0.01 -4.96
CA LYS A 120 -17.15 0.30 -5.05
C LYS A 120 -17.76 0.33 -3.65
N GLU A 121 -18.35 1.44 -3.30
CA GLU A 121 -19.01 1.63 -2.01
C GLU A 121 -20.51 1.40 -2.13
N HIS A 122 -21.05 0.59 -1.22
CA HIS A 122 -22.49 0.34 -1.09
C HIS A 122 -23.01 1.09 0.13
N ARG A 123 -24.00 1.97 -0.09
CA ARG A 123 -24.63 2.80 0.93
C ARG A 123 -26.14 2.68 0.80
N GLY A 124 -26.82 2.11 1.80
CA GLY A 124 -28.26 1.84 1.72
C GLY A 124 -28.61 0.99 0.50
N LEU A 125 -29.44 1.51 -0.41
CA LEU A 125 -29.82 0.85 -1.66
C LEU A 125 -28.95 1.24 -2.85
N GLY A 126 -28.02 2.18 -2.69
CA GLY A 126 -27.15 2.69 -3.75
C GLY A 126 -25.73 2.14 -3.70
N SER A 127 -25.06 2.19 -4.84
CA SER A 127 -23.63 1.87 -4.93
C SER A 127 -22.95 2.86 -5.88
N ALA A 128 -21.67 3.15 -5.62
CA ALA A 128 -20.87 4.04 -6.45
C ALA A 128 -19.40 3.62 -6.43
N TRP A 129 -18.73 3.77 -7.57
CA TRP A 129 -17.28 3.64 -7.67
C TRP A 129 -16.61 4.82 -6.99
N VAL A 130 -15.53 4.55 -6.27
CA VAL A 130 -14.73 5.59 -5.61
C VAL A 130 -13.69 6.10 -6.59
N GLU A 131 -13.66 7.44 -6.78
CA GLU A 131 -12.64 8.11 -7.57
C GLU A 131 -11.38 8.36 -6.73
N ALA A 132 -10.21 8.44 -7.40
CA ALA A 132 -8.97 8.86 -6.76
C ALA A 132 -9.12 10.26 -6.15
N ARG A 133 -8.61 10.45 -4.94
CA ARG A 133 -8.65 11.76 -4.28
C ARG A 133 -7.55 12.65 -4.84
N GLU A 134 -7.84 13.94 -5.00
CA GLU A 134 -6.86 14.97 -5.37
C GLU A 134 -5.63 14.96 -4.46
N GLU A 135 -5.81 14.75 -3.17
CA GLU A 135 -4.74 14.65 -2.18
C GLU A 135 -3.77 13.50 -2.49
N ASP A 136 -4.28 12.36 -2.93
CA ASP A 136 -3.47 11.19 -3.26
C ASP A 136 -2.66 11.42 -4.55
N GLU A 137 -3.22 12.10 -5.54
CA GLU A 137 -2.51 12.47 -6.76
C GLU A 137 -1.45 13.54 -6.50
N GLY A 138 -1.73 14.52 -5.63
CA GLY A 138 -0.77 15.52 -5.20
C GLY A 138 0.43 14.92 -4.46
N ALA A 139 0.20 13.90 -3.65
CA ALA A 139 1.26 13.18 -2.93
C ALA A 139 2.23 12.48 -3.89
N LEU A 140 1.77 11.96 -5.02
CA LEU A 140 2.65 11.38 -6.05
C LEU A 140 3.64 12.38 -6.62
N GLY A 141 3.21 13.62 -6.87
CA GLY A 141 4.05 14.67 -7.44
C GLY A 141 5.29 14.94 -6.60
N ARG A 142 5.18 14.84 -5.28
CA ARG A 142 6.31 14.98 -4.35
C ARG A 142 7.42 13.95 -4.62
N TRP A 143 7.06 12.68 -4.84
CA TRP A 143 8.02 11.60 -5.09
C TRP A 143 8.65 11.67 -6.47
N GLU A 144 7.92 12.12 -7.47
CA GLU A 144 8.43 12.36 -8.81
C GLU A 144 9.47 13.48 -8.83
N ALA A 145 9.22 14.59 -8.13
CA ALA A 145 10.14 15.70 -8.00
C ALA A 145 11.46 15.31 -7.30
N GLN A 146 11.41 14.48 -6.25
CA GLN A 146 12.59 13.96 -5.56
C GLN A 146 13.43 13.04 -6.45
N GLY A 147 12.79 12.18 -7.24
CA GLY A 147 13.47 11.28 -8.18
C GLY A 147 14.24 12.03 -9.26
N GLN A 148 13.74 13.16 -9.72
CA GLN A 148 14.41 13.99 -10.71
C GLN A 148 15.63 14.75 -10.14
N GLY A 149 15.58 15.09 -8.85
CA GLY A 149 16.69 15.78 -8.17
C GLY A 149 17.93 14.91 -7.98
N GLU A 150 17.74 13.61 -7.75
CA GLU A 150 18.83 12.66 -7.56
C GLU A 150 19.57 12.32 -8.86
N GLN A 151 18.87 12.36 -9.99
CA GLN A 151 19.49 12.12 -11.30
C GLN A 151 20.39 13.29 -11.79
N GLY A 152 20.26 14.46 -11.20
CA GLY A 152 21.07 15.64 -11.55
C GLY A 152 22.38 15.77 -10.79
N GLN A 153 22.65 14.92 -9.79
CA GLN A 153 23.87 15.00 -8.99
C GLN A 153 24.99 14.04 -9.43
N ASP A 154 24.72 13.12 -10.33
CA ASP A 154 25.71 12.18 -10.91
C ASP A 154 26.29 12.63 -12.25
N ALA A 155 26.23 13.91 -12.55
CA ALA A 155 26.82 14.49 -13.74
C ALA A 155 28.09 15.28 -13.40
#